data_bd2aa7f60088ce10f29b465ec3d3cfbf
#
_entry.id   bd2aa7f60088ce10f29b465ec3d3cfbf
#
_cell.length_a   1.000
_cell.length_b   1.000
_cell.length_c   1.000
_cell.angle_alpha   90.00
_cell.angle_beta   90.00
_cell.angle_gamma   90.00
#
_symmetry.space_group_name_H-M   'P 1'
#
loop_
_entity.id
_entity.type
_entity.pdbx_description
1 polymer ?
#
loop_
_entity_poly.entity_id
_entity_poly.type
_entity_poly.pdbx_seq_one_letter_code
_entity_poly.pdbx_strand_id
1 'polypeptide(L)'
;MAVRVPFRLMDHALFAMRLRSALFSLALGATGCASSPYDRAWVEKAVTDATGHAPGKSKVTAPSAAPGVANLGAVTADDAVATALWNSARFQVELTRLGFSRADLAEAGALPNPTLSFLLPIGPRQAELTATYPVTALIQRPYRVAAAKADVERTARNLVEVALDLVRDVRLAHAEAMVAARRVILRRAIEQNWATITKLTEARQRAGDASELEVRAARAEALAAVDATRRAVSDEQLARQRLRRLAGLAESPLGEQLAVAQVPVATDVPPSADTLVKDAFAARPDVRGAEMAIEAAGERLGWEKAKIAQVFARLDVKPVGTRGGAPSLVLPGATVEIPIFNWNPGGRARAEAEMSQAAFRYVALRDDITTEVRMAREQLEQALGSLVPWREQVLPLLDANVTSAMKAYEGGNETYLLVLESTRRSQDAALRALDLEADVLRARAVLERAVGRRQT
;
A
#
# COMPACT_ATOMS: atom_id res chain seq x y z
N MET A 1 80.34 -19.02 37.78
CA MET A 1 79.82 -19.84 36.64
C MET A 1 78.38 -19.40 36.40
N ALA A 2 78.19 -18.48 35.46
CA ALA A 2 76.88 -17.88 35.16
C ALA A 2 76.18 -18.64 34.08
N VAL A 3 74.99 -19.19 34.34
CA VAL A 3 74.18 -19.92 33.40
C VAL A 3 73.39 -18.90 32.58
N ARG A 4 73.68 -18.82 31.26
CA ARG A 4 72.93 -18.05 30.29
C ARG A 4 71.65 -18.85 29.91
N VAL A 5 70.50 -18.33 30.25
CA VAL A 5 69.20 -18.81 29.76
C VAL A 5 69.01 -18.28 28.34
N PRO A 6 68.61 -19.09 27.34
CA PRO A 6 68.46 -18.62 25.94
C PRO A 6 67.21 -17.81 25.71
N PHE A 7 67.38 -16.63 25.14
CA PHE A 7 66.40 -15.54 24.85
C PHE A 7 65.38 -15.87 23.73
N ARG A 8 65.28 -17.11 23.29
CA ARG A 8 64.46 -17.53 22.11
C ARG A 8 63.00 -17.89 22.43
N LEU A 9 62.60 -18.02 23.69
CA LEU A 9 61.22 -18.41 24.02
C LEU A 9 60.27 -17.21 24.16
N MET A 10 60.79 -15.99 24.29
CA MET A 10 60.00 -14.77 24.55
C MET A 10 59.45 -14.16 23.23
N ASP A 11 60.12 -14.37 22.10
CA ASP A 11 59.67 -13.86 20.78
C ASP A 11 58.45 -14.60 20.24
N HIS A 12 58.34 -15.90 20.46
CA HIS A 12 57.20 -16.71 20.02
C HIS A 12 55.90 -16.41 20.77
N ALA A 13 56.00 -16.04 22.06
CA ALA A 13 54.85 -15.66 22.89
C ALA A 13 54.32 -14.27 22.49
N LEU A 14 55.21 -13.33 22.21
CA LEU A 14 54.87 -11.98 21.75
C LEU A 14 54.27 -11.98 20.31
N PHE A 15 54.79 -12.82 19.43
CA PHE A 15 54.25 -12.98 18.09
C PHE A 15 52.87 -13.65 18.11
N ALA A 16 52.66 -14.68 18.93
CA ALA A 16 51.37 -15.35 19.12
C ALA A 16 50.33 -14.39 19.76
N MET A 17 50.75 -13.51 20.68
CA MET A 17 49.88 -12.53 21.30
C MET A 17 49.50 -11.38 20.35
N ARG A 18 50.42 -10.93 19.49
CA ARG A 18 50.14 -9.95 18.42
C ARG A 18 49.27 -10.52 17.30
N LEU A 19 49.44 -11.78 16.94
CA LEU A 19 48.58 -12.48 15.99
C LEU A 19 47.16 -12.68 16.53
N ARG A 20 47.05 -12.99 17.83
CA ARG A 20 45.74 -13.09 18.54
C ARG A 20 45.02 -11.76 18.60
N SER A 21 45.73 -10.66 18.93
CA SER A 21 45.11 -9.32 18.96
C SER A 21 44.73 -8.82 17.56
N ALA A 22 45.52 -9.11 16.51
CA ALA A 22 45.20 -8.76 15.13
C ALA A 22 44.01 -9.56 14.61
N LEU A 23 43.93 -10.86 14.90
CA LEU A 23 42.79 -11.72 14.53
C LEU A 23 41.50 -11.32 15.27
N PHE A 24 41.64 -10.94 16.56
CA PHE A 24 40.50 -10.47 17.38
C PHE A 24 40.01 -9.10 16.91
N SER A 25 40.92 -8.18 16.53
CA SER A 25 40.55 -6.88 15.95
C SER A 25 39.96 -7.00 14.56
N LEU A 26 40.41 -7.95 13.74
CA LEU A 26 39.84 -8.24 12.41
C LEU A 26 38.42 -8.84 12.56
N ALA A 27 38.20 -9.70 13.56
CA ALA A 27 36.90 -10.30 13.86
C ALA A 27 35.89 -9.26 14.39
N LEU A 28 36.32 -8.32 15.26
CA LEU A 28 35.47 -7.24 15.73
C LEU A 28 35.13 -6.21 14.62
N GLY A 29 36.05 -5.93 13.68
CA GLY A 29 35.80 -5.04 12.54
C GLY A 29 34.84 -5.64 11.50
N ALA A 30 34.71 -6.97 11.46
CA ALA A 30 33.83 -7.66 10.52
C ALA A 30 32.37 -7.81 11.00
N THR A 31 32.09 -7.51 12.29
CA THR A 31 30.73 -7.59 12.87
C THR A 31 29.89 -6.34 12.69
N GLY A 32 30.26 -5.42 11.79
CA GLY A 32 29.43 -4.29 11.42
C GLY A 32 28.04 -4.78 11.01
N CYS A 33 27.03 -4.50 11.86
CA CYS A 33 25.62 -4.82 11.56
C CYS A 33 25.26 -4.20 10.21
N ALA A 34 24.81 -5.01 9.26
CA ALA A 34 24.25 -4.50 8.01
C ALA A 34 22.99 -3.72 8.37
N SER A 35 22.99 -2.41 8.15
CA SER A 35 21.87 -1.52 8.45
C SER A 35 21.37 -0.86 7.17
N SER A 36 20.10 -0.46 7.17
CA SER A 36 19.46 0.30 6.11
C SER A 36 18.75 1.50 6.74
N PRO A 37 18.73 2.67 6.07
CA PRO A 37 17.98 3.84 6.51
C PRO A 37 16.46 3.66 6.35
N TYR A 38 16.04 2.67 5.56
CA TYR A 38 14.64 2.37 5.29
C TYR A 38 14.05 1.58 6.46
N ASP A 39 13.62 2.32 7.46
CA ASP A 39 12.94 1.80 8.64
C ASP A 39 11.47 2.26 8.70
N ARG A 40 10.79 1.95 9.78
CA ARG A 40 9.41 2.38 10.00
C ARG A 40 9.26 3.90 9.97
N ALA A 41 10.19 4.64 10.57
CA ALA A 41 10.13 6.10 10.61
C ALA A 41 10.27 6.70 9.21
N TRP A 42 11.11 6.08 8.37
CA TRP A 42 11.20 6.46 6.95
C TRP A 42 9.87 6.24 6.22
N VAL A 43 9.23 5.07 6.40
CA VAL A 43 7.93 4.77 5.77
C VAL A 43 6.85 5.74 6.28
N GLU A 44 6.79 6.01 7.58
CA GLU A 44 5.85 6.96 8.17
C GLU A 44 6.02 8.36 7.57
N LYS A 45 7.26 8.83 7.42
CA LYS A 45 7.56 10.09 6.77
C LYS A 45 7.16 10.08 5.29
N ALA A 46 7.56 9.06 4.54
CA ALA A 46 7.27 8.96 3.11
C ALA A 46 5.76 8.90 2.82
N VAL A 47 4.99 8.17 3.65
CA VAL A 47 3.52 8.16 3.57
C VAL A 47 2.95 9.54 3.90
N THR A 48 3.48 10.22 4.93
CA THR A 48 3.03 11.57 5.29
C THR A 48 3.31 12.58 4.18
N ASP A 49 4.50 12.51 3.57
CA ASP A 49 4.90 13.38 2.47
C ASP A 49 4.00 13.16 1.23
N ALA A 50 3.61 11.91 0.95
CA ALA A 50 2.78 11.56 -0.20
C ALA A 50 1.28 11.84 0.00
N THR A 51 0.77 11.68 1.23
CA THR A 51 -0.67 11.70 1.53
C THR A 51 -1.13 12.90 2.35
N GLY A 52 -0.20 13.60 3.00
CA GLY A 52 -0.47 14.65 3.99
C GLY A 52 -0.86 14.12 5.38
N HIS A 53 -0.92 12.81 5.58
CA HIS A 53 -1.40 12.19 6.82
C HIS A 53 -0.45 11.12 7.34
N ALA A 54 -0.20 11.13 8.65
CA ALA A 54 0.66 10.16 9.30
C ALA A 54 -0.08 8.83 9.55
N PRO A 55 0.55 7.68 9.28
CA PRO A 55 -0.01 6.40 9.67
C PRO A 55 0.03 6.18 11.19
N GLY A 56 -0.88 5.34 11.68
CA GLY A 56 -1.02 5.04 13.10
C GLY A 56 0.14 4.28 13.72
N LYS A 57 0.15 4.20 15.04
CA LYS A 57 1.21 3.57 15.83
C LYS A 57 1.25 2.04 15.65
N SER A 58 2.43 1.45 15.89
CA SER A 58 2.72 0.03 15.70
C SER A 58 2.05 -0.94 16.69
N LYS A 59 1.41 -0.44 17.74
CA LYS A 59 0.77 -1.30 18.75
C LYS A 59 -0.70 -1.47 18.43
N VAL A 60 -1.20 -2.69 18.61
CA VAL A 60 -2.63 -2.97 18.58
C VAL A 60 -3.27 -2.21 19.74
N THR A 61 -3.98 -1.14 19.42
CA THR A 61 -4.71 -0.30 20.38
C THR A 61 -6.16 -0.21 19.95
N ALA A 62 -7.03 0.16 20.88
CA ALA A 62 -8.41 0.45 20.53
C ALA A 62 -8.45 1.57 19.46
N PRO A 63 -9.34 1.49 18.45
CA PRO A 63 -9.52 2.53 17.46
C PRO A 63 -9.82 3.88 18.11
N SER A 64 -9.19 4.93 17.58
CA SER A 64 -9.35 6.31 18.08
C SER A 64 -9.49 7.29 16.92
N ALA A 65 -9.95 8.50 17.19
CA ALA A 65 -9.89 9.57 16.21
C ALA A 65 -8.42 9.87 15.85
N ALA A 66 -8.15 10.09 14.56
CA ALA A 66 -6.83 10.51 14.13
C ALA A 66 -6.49 11.91 14.68
N PRO A 67 -5.20 12.21 14.94
CA PRO A 67 -4.80 13.56 15.30
C PRO A 67 -5.27 14.57 14.26
N GLY A 68 -5.93 15.65 14.74
CA GLY A 68 -6.48 16.70 13.88
C GLY A 68 -7.93 16.48 13.42
N VAL A 69 -8.49 15.29 13.57
CA VAL A 69 -9.91 15.02 13.29
C VAL A 69 -10.75 15.33 14.53
N ALA A 70 -11.39 16.49 14.53
CA ALA A 70 -12.13 16.96 15.69
C ALA A 70 -13.57 16.41 15.77
N ASN A 71 -14.20 16.06 14.64
CA ASN A 71 -15.60 15.67 14.58
C ASN A 71 -15.84 14.53 13.59
N LEU A 72 -16.24 13.37 14.10
CA LEU A 72 -16.64 12.24 13.28
C LEU A 72 -18.06 12.35 12.72
N GLY A 73 -18.86 13.32 13.17
CA GLY A 73 -20.21 13.59 12.66
C GLY A 73 -20.26 14.40 11.35
N ALA A 74 -19.11 14.90 10.86
CA ALA A 74 -19.02 15.63 9.58
C ALA A 74 -17.63 15.44 8.97
N VAL A 75 -17.30 14.20 8.59
CA VAL A 75 -15.97 13.81 8.11
C VAL A 75 -15.79 14.20 6.65
N THR A 76 -14.74 14.95 6.35
CA THR A 76 -14.31 15.23 4.98
C THR A 76 -13.57 14.01 4.40
N ALA A 77 -13.28 14.02 3.10
CA ALA A 77 -12.49 12.94 2.48
C ALA A 77 -11.09 12.84 3.11
N ASP A 78 -10.47 13.97 3.46
CA ASP A 78 -9.15 14.00 4.10
C ASP A 78 -9.21 13.50 5.56
N ASP A 79 -10.24 13.84 6.32
CA ASP A 79 -10.45 13.30 7.67
C ASP A 79 -10.65 11.79 7.66
N ALA A 80 -11.38 11.28 6.65
CA ALA A 80 -11.59 9.86 6.46
C ALA A 80 -10.26 9.14 6.15
N VAL A 81 -9.42 9.73 5.29
CA VAL A 81 -8.07 9.24 4.96
C VAL A 81 -7.17 9.24 6.20
N ALA A 82 -7.14 10.35 6.95
CA ALA A 82 -6.37 10.44 8.20
C ALA A 82 -6.79 9.34 9.19
N THR A 83 -8.11 9.15 9.37
CA THR A 83 -8.66 8.14 10.28
C THR A 83 -8.33 6.72 9.81
N ALA A 84 -8.39 6.45 8.50
CA ALA A 84 -8.06 5.15 7.94
C ALA A 84 -6.57 4.82 8.10
N LEU A 85 -5.68 5.72 7.73
CA LEU A 85 -4.23 5.52 7.91
C LEU A 85 -3.86 5.34 9.38
N TRP A 86 -4.58 6.02 10.29
CA TRP A 86 -4.35 5.92 11.73
C TRP A 86 -4.79 4.58 12.33
N ASN A 87 -5.92 4.01 11.90
CA ASN A 87 -6.54 2.83 12.52
C ASN A 87 -6.41 1.54 11.68
N SER A 88 -5.95 1.58 10.42
CA SER A 88 -5.97 0.42 9.54
C SER A 88 -5.06 -0.71 10.02
N ALA A 89 -5.65 -1.73 10.61
CA ALA A 89 -4.95 -2.97 10.95
C ALA A 89 -4.34 -3.65 9.71
N ARG A 90 -5.00 -3.57 8.54
CA ARG A 90 -4.48 -4.11 7.27
C ARG A 90 -3.17 -3.44 6.88
N PHE A 91 -3.08 -2.12 6.99
CA PHE A 91 -1.85 -1.40 6.73
C PHE A 91 -0.74 -1.77 7.73
N GLN A 92 -1.09 -1.96 9.02
CA GLN A 92 -0.13 -2.42 10.02
C GLN A 92 0.41 -3.83 9.74
N VAL A 93 -0.42 -4.74 9.21
CA VAL A 93 0.03 -6.08 8.74
C VAL A 93 1.05 -5.93 7.62
N GLU A 94 0.80 -5.09 6.63
CA GLU A 94 1.77 -4.85 5.55
C GLU A 94 3.09 -4.25 6.09
N LEU A 95 3.03 -3.34 7.07
CA LEU A 95 4.22 -2.79 7.72
C LEU A 95 5.11 -3.85 8.39
N THR A 96 4.57 -5.01 8.81
CA THR A 96 5.39 -6.10 9.34
C THR A 96 6.35 -6.69 8.31
N ARG A 97 6.04 -6.58 7.01
CA ARG A 97 6.92 -7.04 5.91
C ARG A 97 8.26 -6.33 5.91
N LEU A 98 8.28 -5.06 6.32
CA LEU A 98 9.54 -4.33 6.50
C LEU A 98 10.41 -4.96 7.60
N GLY A 99 9.77 -5.45 8.67
CA GLY A 99 10.47 -6.19 9.72
C GLY A 99 11.13 -7.47 9.19
N PHE A 100 10.43 -8.22 8.34
CA PHE A 100 11.00 -9.43 7.71
C PHE A 100 12.18 -9.08 6.79
N SER A 101 12.03 -8.11 5.87
CA SER A 101 13.14 -7.70 4.99
C SER A 101 14.35 -7.18 5.77
N ARG A 102 14.15 -6.50 6.91
CA ARG A 102 15.25 -6.06 7.78
C ARG A 102 15.91 -7.23 8.52
N ALA A 103 15.15 -8.25 8.91
CA ALA A 103 15.69 -9.48 9.48
C ALA A 103 16.55 -10.23 8.43
N ASP A 104 16.07 -10.32 7.18
CA ASP A 104 16.81 -10.90 6.06
C ASP A 104 18.13 -10.12 5.80
N LEU A 105 18.10 -8.78 5.91
CA LEU A 105 19.31 -7.96 5.81
C LEU A 105 20.29 -8.25 6.96
N ALA A 106 19.80 -8.42 8.17
CA ALA A 106 20.65 -8.75 9.31
C ALA A 106 21.29 -10.14 9.12
N GLU A 107 20.52 -11.12 8.62
CA GLU A 107 21.04 -12.46 8.28
C GLU A 107 22.04 -12.41 7.12
N ALA A 108 21.77 -11.65 6.06
CA ALA A 108 22.70 -11.43 4.95
C ALA A 108 24.04 -10.84 5.41
N GLY A 109 23.99 -9.97 6.43
CA GLY A 109 25.17 -9.37 7.07
C GLY A 109 25.89 -10.28 8.06
N ALA A 110 25.23 -11.31 8.55
CA ALA A 110 25.82 -12.21 9.54
C ALA A 110 26.91 -13.07 8.92
N LEU A 111 27.95 -13.31 9.70
CA LEU A 111 29.00 -14.26 9.38
C LEU A 111 28.55 -15.65 9.84
N PRO A 112 28.79 -16.71 9.05
CA PRO A 112 28.51 -18.07 9.48
C PRO A 112 29.36 -18.44 10.69
N ASN A 113 28.82 -19.27 11.56
CA ASN A 113 29.55 -19.75 12.72
C ASN A 113 30.65 -20.74 12.30
N PRO A 114 31.81 -20.75 12.98
CA PRO A 114 32.80 -21.80 12.80
C PRO A 114 32.23 -23.15 13.25
N THR A 115 32.56 -24.18 12.53
CA THR A 115 32.22 -25.57 12.90
C THR A 115 33.36 -26.15 13.73
N LEU A 116 33.05 -26.74 14.87
CA LEU A 116 34.01 -27.41 15.74
C LEU A 116 33.69 -28.92 15.74
N SER A 117 34.69 -29.72 15.35
CA SER A 117 34.59 -31.17 15.34
C SER A 117 35.51 -31.77 16.38
N PHE A 118 34.96 -32.70 17.16
CA PHE A 118 35.70 -33.47 18.18
C PHE A 118 35.79 -34.95 17.76
N LEU A 119 36.99 -35.48 17.66
CA LEU A 119 37.25 -36.88 17.54
C LEU A 119 37.77 -37.42 18.86
N LEU A 120 37.02 -38.34 19.46
CA LEU A 120 37.44 -39.02 20.70
C LEU A 120 38.51 -40.08 20.42
N PRO A 121 39.46 -40.28 21.35
CA PRO A 121 40.49 -41.30 21.21
C PRO A 121 39.87 -42.68 21.36
N ILE A 122 39.87 -43.47 20.26
CA ILE A 122 39.42 -44.87 20.25
C ILE A 122 40.60 -45.74 19.74
N GLY A 123 41.13 -46.62 20.58
CA GLY A 123 42.29 -47.42 20.30
C GLY A 123 43.57 -46.60 20.17
N PRO A 124 44.42 -46.79 19.14
CA PRO A 124 45.67 -46.08 18.96
C PRO A 124 45.52 -44.60 18.51
N ARG A 125 44.29 -44.17 18.23
CA ARG A 125 44.02 -42.82 17.71
C ARG A 125 44.05 -41.80 18.87
N GLN A 126 44.70 -40.64 18.62
CA GLN A 126 44.70 -39.50 19.54
C GLN A 126 43.39 -38.73 19.42
N ALA A 127 43.03 -37.97 20.45
CA ALA A 127 41.95 -36.96 20.34
C ALA A 127 42.34 -35.90 19.31
N GLU A 128 41.42 -35.50 18.49
CA GLU A 128 41.60 -34.43 17.50
C GLU A 128 40.48 -33.40 17.67
N LEU A 129 40.85 -32.12 17.68
CA LEU A 129 39.95 -30.99 17.63
C LEU A 129 40.17 -30.28 16.29
N THR A 130 39.13 -30.18 15.47
CA THR A 130 39.16 -29.46 14.19
C THR A 130 38.21 -28.27 14.23
N ALA A 131 38.71 -27.07 14.01
CA ALA A 131 37.89 -25.89 13.75
C ALA A 131 37.89 -25.59 12.25
N THR A 132 36.70 -25.40 11.67
CA THR A 132 36.53 -25.08 10.25
C THR A 132 35.75 -23.83 10.08
N TYR A 133 36.16 -22.92 9.19
CA TYR A 133 35.49 -21.69 8.88
C TYR A 133 35.33 -21.45 7.37
N PRO A 134 34.14 -21.20 6.81
CA PRO A 134 33.92 -20.95 5.38
C PRO A 134 34.38 -19.55 4.97
N VAL A 135 35.61 -19.44 4.46
CA VAL A 135 36.22 -18.14 4.06
C VAL A 135 35.46 -17.50 2.87
N THR A 136 34.94 -18.32 1.97
CA THR A 136 34.12 -17.86 0.82
C THR A 136 32.90 -17.05 1.25
N ALA A 137 32.36 -17.27 2.45
CA ALA A 137 31.26 -16.49 3.00
C ALA A 137 31.62 -15.01 3.18
N LEU A 138 32.90 -14.69 3.44
CA LEU A 138 33.39 -13.31 3.53
C LEU A 138 33.36 -12.62 2.14
N ILE A 139 33.74 -13.35 1.09
CA ILE A 139 33.76 -12.84 -0.29
C ILE A 139 32.34 -12.64 -0.81
N GLN A 140 31.41 -13.51 -0.43
CA GLN A 140 30.01 -13.46 -0.83
C GLN A 140 29.18 -12.44 -0.04
N ARG A 141 29.62 -12.08 1.18
CA ARG A 141 28.88 -11.17 2.08
C ARG A 141 28.51 -9.84 1.43
N PRO A 142 29.39 -9.09 0.75
CA PRO A 142 29.04 -7.80 0.16
C PRO A 142 27.87 -7.91 -0.83
N TYR A 143 27.86 -8.93 -1.70
CA TYR A 143 26.76 -9.16 -2.65
C TYR A 143 25.45 -9.50 -1.94
N ARG A 144 25.48 -10.35 -0.91
CA ARG A 144 24.29 -10.67 -0.11
C ARG A 144 23.72 -9.44 0.59
N VAL A 145 24.60 -8.64 1.20
CA VAL A 145 24.19 -7.41 1.89
C VAL A 145 23.67 -6.36 0.91
N ALA A 146 24.28 -6.19 -0.27
CA ALA A 146 23.82 -5.25 -1.29
C ALA A 146 22.42 -5.65 -1.81
N ALA A 147 22.22 -6.92 -2.16
CA ALA A 147 20.92 -7.44 -2.57
C ALA A 147 19.86 -7.24 -1.49
N ALA A 148 20.15 -7.58 -0.24
CA ALA A 148 19.21 -7.43 0.87
C ALA A 148 18.90 -5.95 1.18
N LYS A 149 19.86 -5.03 1.05
CA LYS A 149 19.60 -3.58 1.17
C LYS A 149 18.64 -3.07 0.12
N ALA A 150 18.83 -3.46 -1.14
CA ALA A 150 17.93 -3.11 -2.23
C ALA A 150 16.52 -3.70 -2.01
N ASP A 151 16.42 -4.92 -1.47
CA ASP A 151 15.14 -5.54 -1.11
C ASP A 151 14.44 -4.81 0.04
N VAL A 152 15.17 -4.30 1.05
CA VAL A 152 14.58 -3.46 2.13
C VAL A 152 14.04 -2.15 1.56
N GLU A 153 14.80 -1.46 0.70
CA GLU A 153 14.32 -0.24 0.04
C GLU A 153 13.08 -0.52 -0.79
N ARG A 154 13.11 -1.55 -1.63
CA ARG A 154 11.95 -1.96 -2.42
C ARG A 154 10.72 -2.22 -1.56
N THR A 155 10.89 -2.94 -0.46
CA THR A 155 9.78 -3.21 0.49
C THR A 155 9.24 -1.93 1.11
N ALA A 156 10.11 -1.01 1.53
CA ALA A 156 9.70 0.27 2.08
C ALA A 156 8.91 1.12 1.05
N ARG A 157 9.33 1.13 -0.20
CA ARG A 157 8.64 1.82 -1.31
C ARG A 157 7.26 1.21 -1.60
N ASN A 158 7.19 -0.13 -1.64
CA ASN A 158 5.91 -0.84 -1.83
C ASN A 158 4.92 -0.54 -0.70
N LEU A 159 5.38 -0.30 0.53
CA LEU A 159 4.51 0.10 1.63
C LEU A 159 3.89 1.48 1.44
N VAL A 160 4.59 2.41 0.81
CA VAL A 160 4.01 3.72 0.42
C VAL A 160 2.93 3.52 -0.65
N GLU A 161 3.13 2.60 -1.62
CA GLU A 161 2.11 2.23 -2.59
C GLU A 161 0.84 1.67 -1.92
N VAL A 162 1.00 0.76 -0.96
CA VAL A 162 -0.14 0.21 -0.19
C VAL A 162 -0.90 1.32 0.55
N ALA A 163 -0.19 2.33 1.07
CA ALA A 163 -0.83 3.48 1.70
C ALA A 163 -1.63 4.33 0.68
N LEU A 164 -1.07 4.58 -0.51
CA LEU A 164 -1.75 5.29 -1.60
C LEU A 164 -3.00 4.54 -2.09
N ASP A 165 -2.94 3.20 -2.17
CA ASP A 165 -4.11 2.37 -2.48
C ASP A 165 -5.19 2.49 -1.41
N LEU A 166 -4.81 2.47 -0.13
CA LEU A 166 -5.76 2.68 0.96
C LEU A 166 -6.40 4.07 0.87
N VAL A 167 -5.62 5.11 0.57
CA VAL A 167 -6.12 6.49 0.36
C VAL A 167 -7.16 6.54 -0.75
N ARG A 168 -6.86 5.93 -1.92
CA ARG A 168 -7.81 5.82 -3.02
C ARG A 168 -9.11 5.14 -2.58
N ASP A 169 -9.00 3.97 -1.95
CA ASP A 169 -10.16 3.18 -1.55
C ASP A 169 -11.04 3.91 -0.54
N VAL A 170 -10.43 4.65 0.39
CA VAL A 170 -11.14 5.48 1.36
C VAL A 170 -11.85 6.65 0.68
N ARG A 171 -11.20 7.34 -0.26
CA ARG A 171 -11.80 8.44 -1.02
C ARG A 171 -12.98 7.96 -1.85
N LEU A 172 -12.85 6.79 -2.49
CA LEU A 172 -13.97 6.17 -3.23
C LEU A 172 -15.14 5.84 -2.28
N ALA A 173 -14.88 5.22 -1.15
CA ALA A 173 -15.94 4.89 -0.19
C ALA A 173 -16.57 6.14 0.45
N HIS A 174 -15.79 7.20 0.70
CA HIS A 174 -16.31 8.48 1.16
C HIS A 174 -17.22 9.14 0.13
N ALA A 175 -16.80 9.15 -1.15
CA ALA A 175 -17.62 9.65 -2.25
C ALA A 175 -18.94 8.88 -2.39
N GLU A 176 -18.90 7.54 -2.31
CA GLU A 176 -20.09 6.70 -2.30
C GLU A 176 -21.03 7.04 -1.14
N ALA A 177 -20.49 7.16 0.07
CA ALA A 177 -21.30 7.51 1.25
C ALA A 177 -21.90 8.91 1.18
N MET A 178 -21.15 9.89 0.66
CA MET A 178 -21.62 11.26 0.47
C MET A 178 -22.76 11.33 -0.56
N VAL A 179 -22.60 10.69 -1.70
CA VAL A 179 -23.63 10.66 -2.76
C VAL A 179 -24.85 9.86 -2.30
N ALA A 180 -24.67 8.75 -1.58
CA ALA A 180 -25.78 7.99 -1.03
C ALA A 180 -26.60 8.82 -0.03
N ALA A 181 -25.94 9.59 0.85
CA ALA A 181 -26.63 10.50 1.76
C ALA A 181 -27.42 11.60 1.01
N ARG A 182 -26.85 12.19 -0.05
CA ARG A 182 -27.57 13.16 -0.91
C ARG A 182 -28.76 12.50 -1.61
N ARG A 183 -28.60 11.25 -2.06
CA ARG A 183 -29.68 10.51 -2.69
C ARG A 183 -30.85 10.26 -1.74
N VAL A 184 -30.60 10.01 -0.47
CA VAL A 184 -31.68 9.93 0.55
C VAL A 184 -32.42 11.24 0.67
N ILE A 185 -31.70 12.38 0.74
CA ILE A 185 -32.33 13.72 0.82
C ILE A 185 -33.21 13.96 -0.41
N LEU A 186 -32.68 13.72 -1.61
CA LEU A 186 -33.43 13.88 -2.87
C LEU A 186 -34.65 12.95 -2.94
N ARG A 187 -34.50 11.66 -2.59
CA ARG A 187 -35.63 10.71 -2.59
C ARG A 187 -36.73 11.09 -1.62
N ARG A 188 -36.40 11.63 -0.45
CA ARG A 188 -37.40 12.17 0.49
C ARG A 188 -38.13 13.38 -0.09
N ALA A 189 -37.44 14.29 -0.77
CA ALA A 189 -38.05 15.41 -1.46
C ALA A 189 -39.00 14.93 -2.59
N ILE A 190 -38.60 13.93 -3.37
CA ILE A 190 -39.43 13.29 -4.39
C ILE A 190 -40.67 12.65 -3.77
N GLU A 191 -40.54 11.93 -2.67
CA GLU A 191 -41.65 11.30 -1.93
C GLU A 191 -42.67 12.36 -1.45
N GLN A 192 -42.18 13.46 -0.86
CA GLN A 192 -43.03 14.58 -0.43
C GLN A 192 -43.73 15.23 -1.61
N ASN A 193 -43.07 15.41 -2.74
CA ASN A 193 -43.63 15.98 -3.95
C ASN A 193 -44.79 15.11 -4.49
N TRP A 194 -44.58 13.79 -4.61
CA TRP A 194 -45.64 12.88 -5.04
C TRP A 194 -46.81 12.80 -4.07
N ALA A 195 -46.57 12.89 -2.75
CA ALA A 195 -47.63 12.99 -1.76
C ALA A 195 -48.47 14.27 -1.95
N THR A 196 -47.83 15.38 -2.31
CA THR A 196 -48.53 16.66 -2.60
C THR A 196 -49.35 16.57 -3.89
N ILE A 197 -48.78 16.03 -4.96
CA ILE A 197 -49.48 15.81 -6.23
C ILE A 197 -50.68 14.89 -6.03
N THR A 198 -50.55 13.83 -5.26
CA THR A 198 -51.66 12.90 -4.97
C THR A 198 -52.81 13.61 -4.27
N LYS A 199 -52.52 14.41 -3.22
CA LYS A 199 -53.52 15.20 -2.49
C LYS A 199 -54.26 16.21 -3.41
N LEU A 200 -53.52 16.87 -4.29
CA LEU A 200 -54.10 17.81 -5.25
C LEU A 200 -55.06 17.07 -6.24
N THR A 201 -54.59 15.94 -6.81
CA THR A 201 -55.38 15.15 -7.75
C THR A 201 -56.65 14.60 -7.08
N GLU A 202 -56.57 14.13 -5.81
CA GLU A 202 -57.74 13.69 -5.05
C GLU A 202 -58.73 14.85 -4.76
N ALA A 203 -58.23 16.07 -4.48
CA ALA A 203 -59.08 17.24 -4.30
C ALA A 203 -59.81 17.60 -5.62
N ARG A 204 -59.12 17.57 -6.75
CA ARG A 204 -59.72 17.83 -8.06
C ARG A 204 -60.74 16.75 -8.43
N GLN A 205 -60.49 15.47 -8.12
CA GLN A 205 -61.50 14.42 -8.32
C GLN A 205 -62.77 14.67 -7.53
N ARG A 206 -62.67 15.11 -6.30
CA ARG A 206 -63.85 15.49 -5.48
C ARG A 206 -64.62 16.69 -6.03
N ALA A 207 -63.95 17.60 -6.74
CA ALA A 207 -64.54 18.71 -7.44
C ALA A 207 -65.14 18.32 -8.82
N GLY A 208 -64.87 17.10 -9.31
CA GLY A 208 -65.28 16.62 -10.62
C GLY A 208 -64.32 16.92 -11.76
N ASP A 209 -63.13 17.50 -11.44
CA ASP A 209 -62.15 18.00 -12.44
C ASP A 209 -61.04 17.03 -12.73
N ALA A 210 -60.99 15.85 -12.08
CA ALA A 210 -60.02 14.82 -12.34
C ALA A 210 -60.66 13.41 -12.36
N SER A 211 -60.13 12.52 -13.17
CA SER A 211 -60.60 11.14 -13.32
C SER A 211 -60.09 10.23 -12.20
N GLU A 212 -60.79 9.12 -11.95
CA GLU A 212 -60.33 8.09 -11.04
C GLU A 212 -58.97 7.47 -11.48
N LEU A 213 -58.73 7.43 -12.80
CA LEU A 213 -57.47 6.91 -13.38
C LEU A 213 -56.29 7.81 -12.97
N GLU A 214 -56.43 9.13 -12.99
CA GLU A 214 -55.40 10.08 -12.56
C GLU A 214 -55.07 9.94 -11.10
N VAL A 215 -56.07 9.77 -10.21
CA VAL A 215 -55.85 9.53 -8.77
C VAL A 215 -55.14 8.20 -8.55
N ARG A 216 -55.51 7.13 -9.26
CA ARG A 216 -54.82 5.83 -9.15
C ARG A 216 -53.38 5.93 -9.61
N ALA A 217 -53.10 6.64 -10.70
CA ALA A 217 -51.74 6.87 -11.19
C ALA A 217 -50.90 7.67 -10.18
N ALA A 218 -51.44 8.76 -9.62
CA ALA A 218 -50.76 9.58 -8.61
C ALA A 218 -50.43 8.76 -7.35
N ARG A 219 -51.35 7.93 -6.86
CA ARG A 219 -51.13 7.04 -5.71
C ARG A 219 -50.05 5.98 -6.01
N ALA A 220 -50.03 5.42 -7.23
CA ALA A 220 -49.00 4.45 -7.63
C ALA A 220 -47.59 5.08 -7.59
N GLU A 221 -47.46 6.32 -8.10
CA GLU A 221 -46.16 7.05 -8.03
C GLU A 221 -45.76 7.37 -6.60
N ALA A 222 -46.70 7.79 -5.75
CA ALA A 222 -46.39 8.05 -4.35
C ALA A 222 -45.89 6.78 -3.60
N LEU A 223 -46.52 5.63 -3.83
CA LEU A 223 -46.09 4.35 -3.26
C LEU A 223 -44.73 3.92 -3.79
N ALA A 224 -44.47 4.08 -5.09
CA ALA A 224 -43.16 3.81 -5.68
C ALA A 224 -42.07 4.72 -5.12
N ALA A 225 -42.36 6.01 -4.86
CA ALA A 225 -41.44 6.94 -4.24
C ALA A 225 -41.09 6.54 -2.79
N VAL A 226 -42.06 6.07 -2.00
CA VAL A 226 -41.81 5.55 -0.64
C VAL A 226 -40.86 4.35 -0.67
N ASP A 227 -41.06 3.39 -1.60
CA ASP A 227 -40.19 2.24 -1.75
C ASP A 227 -38.77 2.66 -2.17
N ALA A 228 -38.65 3.60 -3.14
CA ALA A 228 -37.38 4.12 -3.57
C ALA A 228 -36.61 4.85 -2.45
N THR A 229 -37.32 5.57 -1.56
CA THR A 229 -36.72 6.21 -0.38
C THR A 229 -36.19 5.15 0.60
N ARG A 230 -36.92 4.09 0.87
CA ARG A 230 -36.45 3.01 1.73
C ARG A 230 -35.18 2.34 1.21
N ARG A 231 -35.13 2.07 -0.09
CA ARG A 231 -33.92 1.52 -0.74
C ARG A 231 -32.74 2.47 -0.60
N ALA A 232 -32.92 3.76 -0.87
CA ALA A 232 -31.87 4.76 -0.72
C ALA A 232 -31.33 4.86 0.70
N VAL A 233 -32.17 4.73 1.74
CA VAL A 233 -31.74 4.67 3.14
C VAL A 233 -30.90 3.42 3.41
N SER A 234 -31.29 2.26 2.88
CA SER A 234 -30.51 1.03 3.00
C SER A 234 -29.14 1.13 2.31
N ASP A 235 -29.11 1.69 1.09
CA ASP A 235 -27.86 1.90 0.32
C ASP A 235 -26.92 2.86 1.06
N GLU A 236 -27.42 3.93 1.66
CA GLU A 236 -26.64 4.86 2.49
C GLU A 236 -26.03 4.15 3.69
N GLN A 237 -26.78 3.30 4.39
CA GLN A 237 -26.27 2.52 5.50
C GLN A 237 -25.15 1.56 5.05
N LEU A 238 -25.31 0.88 3.91
CA LEU A 238 -24.28 0.00 3.36
C LEU A 238 -23.01 0.76 2.97
N ALA A 239 -23.15 1.92 2.32
CA ALA A 239 -22.01 2.77 1.96
C ALA A 239 -21.27 3.27 3.21
N ARG A 240 -22.00 3.66 4.26
CA ARG A 240 -21.43 4.05 5.55
C ARG A 240 -20.68 2.91 6.23
N GLN A 241 -21.20 1.67 6.19
CA GLN A 241 -20.52 0.50 6.74
C GLN A 241 -19.21 0.19 5.99
N ARG A 242 -19.18 0.36 4.65
CA ARG A 242 -17.94 0.22 3.86
C ARG A 242 -16.89 1.23 4.29
N LEU A 243 -17.28 2.50 4.46
CA LEU A 243 -16.38 3.55 4.93
C LEU A 243 -15.85 3.27 6.34
N ARG A 244 -16.74 2.85 7.27
CA ARG A 244 -16.35 2.46 8.65
C ARG A 244 -15.30 1.35 8.66
N ARG A 245 -15.49 0.35 7.81
CA ARG A 245 -14.52 -0.75 7.68
C ARG A 245 -13.15 -0.27 7.21
N LEU A 246 -13.11 0.59 6.18
CA LEU A 246 -11.84 1.14 5.67
C LEU A 246 -11.18 2.09 6.67
N ALA A 247 -11.98 2.86 7.41
CA ALA A 247 -11.52 3.71 8.49
C ALA A 247 -11.01 2.94 9.74
N GLY A 248 -11.15 1.60 9.76
CA GLY A 248 -10.77 0.78 10.92
C GLY A 248 -11.68 0.94 12.13
N LEU A 249 -12.91 1.40 11.92
CA LEU A 249 -13.89 1.71 12.97
C LEU A 249 -15.11 0.77 12.98
N ALA A 250 -15.06 -0.37 12.28
CA ALA A 250 -16.20 -1.25 12.08
C ALA A 250 -16.81 -1.76 13.40
N GLU A 251 -15.98 -2.10 14.38
CA GLU A 251 -16.40 -2.62 15.68
C GLU A 251 -16.36 -1.55 16.80
N SER A 252 -15.98 -0.32 16.47
CA SER A 252 -15.84 0.75 17.45
C SER A 252 -17.13 1.55 17.59
N PRO A 253 -17.55 1.92 18.81
CA PRO A 253 -18.65 2.88 19.02
C PRO A 253 -18.42 4.21 18.30
N LEU A 254 -17.17 4.61 18.08
CA LEU A 254 -16.81 5.79 17.28
C LEU A 254 -17.28 5.68 15.82
N GLY A 255 -17.35 4.44 15.29
CA GLY A 255 -17.86 4.21 13.95
C GLY A 255 -19.33 4.57 13.78
N GLU A 256 -20.14 4.49 14.82
CA GLU A 256 -21.56 4.87 14.78
C GLU A 256 -21.74 6.38 14.58
N GLN A 257 -20.80 7.17 15.09
CA GLN A 257 -20.79 8.62 14.95
C GLN A 257 -20.29 9.07 13.57
N LEU A 258 -19.70 8.17 12.78
CA LEU A 258 -19.11 8.51 11.48
C LEU A 258 -20.22 8.92 10.49
N ALA A 259 -20.29 10.20 10.17
CA ALA A 259 -21.13 10.77 9.12
C ALA A 259 -20.26 11.61 8.16
N VAL A 260 -20.66 11.66 6.89
CA VAL A 260 -19.89 12.35 5.85
C VAL A 260 -20.30 13.81 5.73
N ALA A 261 -19.32 14.70 5.59
CA ALA A 261 -19.56 16.11 5.30
C ALA A 261 -20.13 16.27 3.88
N GLN A 262 -21.11 17.18 3.74
CA GLN A 262 -21.69 17.53 2.45
C GLN A 262 -20.90 18.68 1.83
N VAL A 263 -19.88 18.37 1.02
CA VAL A 263 -19.02 19.38 0.37
C VAL A 263 -19.36 19.46 -1.11
N PRO A 264 -19.40 20.67 -1.72
CA PRO A 264 -19.58 20.82 -3.16
C PRO A 264 -18.48 20.06 -3.94
N VAL A 265 -18.87 19.45 -5.05
CA VAL A 265 -17.91 18.78 -5.95
C VAL A 265 -17.15 19.85 -6.73
N ALA A 266 -15.83 19.86 -6.61
CA ALA A 266 -14.96 20.75 -7.35
C ALA A 266 -14.96 20.39 -8.85
N THR A 267 -14.95 21.43 -9.70
CA THR A 267 -15.05 21.28 -11.16
C THR A 267 -13.79 21.74 -11.90
N ASP A 268 -12.66 21.83 -11.20
CA ASP A 268 -11.38 22.25 -11.78
C ASP A 268 -10.90 21.24 -12.83
N VAL A 269 -10.39 21.79 -13.94
CA VAL A 269 -9.84 20.97 -15.04
C VAL A 269 -8.45 20.48 -14.66
N PRO A 270 -8.14 19.18 -14.82
CA PRO A 270 -6.81 18.66 -14.50
C PRO A 270 -5.73 19.19 -15.46
N PRO A 271 -4.46 19.22 -15.04
CA PRO A 271 -3.32 19.56 -15.89
C PRO A 271 -3.22 18.66 -17.14
N SER A 272 -2.31 19.01 -18.07
CA SER A 272 -2.08 18.22 -19.27
C SER A 272 -1.61 16.79 -18.95
N ALA A 273 -1.96 15.81 -19.80
CA ALA A 273 -1.56 14.42 -19.61
C ALA A 273 -0.04 14.24 -19.49
N ASP A 274 0.73 14.96 -20.29
CA ASP A 274 2.20 14.87 -20.28
C ASP A 274 2.81 15.45 -19.00
N THR A 275 2.19 16.48 -18.41
CA THR A 275 2.59 17.02 -17.09
C THR A 275 2.32 15.98 -16.00
N LEU A 276 1.13 15.41 -16.00
CA LEU A 276 0.73 14.39 -15.02
C LEU A 276 1.58 13.11 -15.10
N VAL A 277 1.95 12.68 -16.31
CA VAL A 277 2.85 11.53 -16.52
C VAL A 277 4.25 11.83 -15.96
N LYS A 278 4.80 13.02 -16.20
CA LYS A 278 6.08 13.42 -15.61
C LYS A 278 6.03 13.45 -14.08
N ASP A 279 4.96 14.01 -13.55
CA ASP A 279 4.70 14.04 -12.11
C ASP A 279 4.60 12.64 -11.52
N ALA A 280 3.92 11.72 -12.21
CA ALA A 280 3.79 10.33 -11.77
C ALA A 280 5.15 9.61 -11.71
N PHE A 281 5.99 9.76 -12.73
CA PHE A 281 7.34 9.19 -12.71
C PHE A 281 8.23 9.76 -11.60
N ALA A 282 8.01 11.02 -11.21
CA ALA A 282 8.74 11.65 -10.11
C ALA A 282 8.21 11.27 -8.72
N ALA A 283 6.89 11.08 -8.58
CA ALA A 283 6.23 10.91 -7.30
C ALA A 283 5.99 9.43 -6.91
N ARG A 284 5.78 8.54 -7.88
CA ARG A 284 5.39 7.15 -7.61
C ARG A 284 6.53 6.34 -7.04
N PRO A 285 6.35 5.73 -5.86
CA PRO A 285 7.38 4.93 -5.20
C PRO A 285 7.63 3.58 -5.88
N ASP A 286 6.68 3.03 -6.65
CA ASP A 286 6.83 1.77 -7.39
C ASP A 286 7.87 1.84 -8.51
N VAL A 287 8.06 3.01 -9.15
CA VAL A 287 9.12 3.23 -10.14
C VAL A 287 10.49 2.98 -9.52
N ARG A 288 10.74 3.62 -8.37
CA ARG A 288 12.00 3.43 -7.63
C ARG A 288 12.12 2.01 -7.07
N GLY A 289 11.00 1.42 -6.63
CA GLY A 289 10.95 0.02 -6.19
C GLY A 289 11.34 -0.97 -7.29
N ALA A 290 10.93 -0.72 -8.53
CA ALA A 290 11.28 -1.55 -9.68
C ALA A 290 12.77 -1.39 -10.08
N GLU A 291 13.34 -0.17 -9.97
CA GLU A 291 14.80 0.05 -10.12
C GLU A 291 15.60 -0.75 -9.08
N MET A 292 15.18 -0.71 -7.83
CA MET A 292 15.80 -1.50 -6.75
C MET A 292 15.69 -3.01 -6.97
N ALA A 293 14.59 -3.47 -7.63
CA ALA A 293 14.46 -4.88 -7.99
C ALA A 293 15.50 -5.32 -9.03
N ILE A 294 15.85 -4.46 -9.99
CA ILE A 294 16.91 -4.73 -10.97
C ILE A 294 18.27 -4.77 -10.27
N GLU A 295 18.54 -3.80 -9.39
CA GLU A 295 19.80 -3.75 -8.63
C GLU A 295 19.96 -5.00 -7.76
N ALA A 296 18.93 -5.38 -7.00
CA ALA A 296 18.94 -6.59 -6.17
C ALA A 296 19.18 -7.86 -7.00
N ALA A 297 18.58 -7.97 -8.18
CA ALA A 297 18.78 -9.11 -9.08
C ALA A 297 20.21 -9.14 -9.63
N GLY A 298 20.80 -7.98 -9.96
CA GLY A 298 22.20 -7.84 -10.37
C GLY A 298 23.17 -8.30 -9.28
N GLU A 299 22.96 -7.89 -8.04
CA GLU A 299 23.75 -8.30 -6.89
C GLU A 299 23.61 -9.83 -6.60
N ARG A 300 22.40 -10.38 -6.76
CA ARG A 300 22.20 -11.84 -6.67
C ARG A 300 22.98 -12.60 -7.76
N LEU A 301 23.02 -12.07 -8.99
CA LEU A 301 23.83 -12.64 -10.05
C LEU A 301 25.32 -12.60 -9.70
N GLY A 302 25.81 -11.50 -9.13
CA GLY A 302 27.15 -11.38 -8.58
C GLY A 302 27.45 -12.44 -7.53
N TRP A 303 26.51 -12.64 -6.61
CA TRP A 303 26.60 -13.68 -5.59
C TRP A 303 26.66 -15.10 -6.19
N GLU A 304 25.78 -15.42 -7.16
CA GLU A 304 25.81 -16.74 -7.81
C GLU A 304 27.12 -16.99 -8.58
N LYS A 305 27.70 -15.94 -9.17
CA LYS A 305 29.04 -16.01 -9.78
C LYS A 305 30.14 -16.23 -8.73
N ALA A 306 30.00 -15.71 -7.54
CA ALA A 306 30.97 -15.87 -6.45
C ALA A 306 30.89 -17.25 -5.75
N LYS A 307 29.90 -18.09 -6.07
CA LYS A 307 29.72 -19.45 -5.50
C LYS A 307 30.60 -20.54 -6.22
N ILE A 308 31.46 -20.16 -7.16
CA ILE A 308 32.17 -21.15 -8.01
C ILE A 308 33.10 -22.07 -7.20
N ALA A 309 33.82 -21.55 -6.20
CA ALA A 309 34.69 -22.33 -5.34
C ALA A 309 34.38 -22.07 -3.86
N GLN A 310 34.32 -23.14 -3.06
CA GLN A 310 34.20 -23.03 -1.62
C GLN A 310 35.56 -23.24 -0.98
N VAL A 311 36.00 -22.29 -0.17
CA VAL A 311 37.24 -22.31 0.58
C VAL A 311 36.92 -22.29 2.06
N PHE A 312 37.42 -23.28 2.78
CA PHE A 312 37.32 -23.38 4.22
C PHE A 312 38.71 -23.26 4.84
N ALA A 313 38.90 -22.36 5.78
CA ALA A 313 40.03 -22.38 6.66
C ALA A 313 39.84 -23.47 7.71
N ARG A 314 40.91 -24.26 7.96
CA ARG A 314 40.91 -25.38 8.90
C ARG A 314 42.03 -25.22 9.91
N LEU A 315 41.73 -25.51 11.16
CA LEU A 315 42.71 -25.55 12.24
C LEU A 315 42.54 -26.87 12.99
N ASP A 316 43.53 -27.76 12.85
CA ASP A 316 43.57 -29.02 13.59
C ASP A 316 44.45 -28.89 14.80
N VAL A 317 43.96 -29.29 15.97
CA VAL A 317 44.69 -29.32 17.23
C VAL A 317 44.70 -30.77 17.71
N LYS A 318 45.92 -31.34 17.83
CA LYS A 318 46.17 -32.66 18.39
C LYS A 318 46.79 -32.46 19.78
N PRO A 319 46.02 -32.66 20.85
CA PRO A 319 46.58 -32.59 22.18
C PRO A 319 47.56 -33.75 22.42
N VAL A 320 48.53 -33.52 23.31
CA VAL A 320 49.63 -34.47 23.65
C VAL A 320 49.07 -35.83 24.07
N GLY A 321 49.48 -36.89 23.41
CA GLY A 321 49.15 -38.25 23.82
C GLY A 321 49.88 -38.63 25.10
N THR A 322 49.19 -39.31 26.01
CA THR A 322 49.74 -39.77 27.33
C THR A 322 50.81 -40.82 27.24
N ARG A 323 51.20 -41.23 26.05
CA ARG A 323 52.31 -42.21 25.82
C ARG A 323 53.32 -41.65 24.83
N GLY A 324 54.37 -41.03 25.34
CA GLY A 324 55.56 -40.73 24.56
C GLY A 324 55.94 -39.25 24.33
N GLY A 325 55.42 -38.30 25.09
CA GLY A 325 56.02 -36.93 25.15
C GLY A 325 55.97 -36.14 23.82
N ALA A 326 55.07 -36.46 22.89
CA ALA A 326 54.93 -35.69 21.66
C ALA A 326 54.27 -34.35 21.95
N PRO A 327 54.83 -33.21 21.49
CA PRO A 327 54.24 -31.88 21.73
C PRO A 327 52.86 -31.76 21.09
N SER A 328 51.98 -30.92 21.70
CA SER A 328 50.71 -30.57 21.06
C SER A 328 50.99 -29.94 19.71
N LEU A 329 50.35 -30.49 18.69
CA LEU A 329 50.52 -30.06 17.29
C LEU A 329 49.30 -29.24 16.85
N VAL A 330 49.58 -28.01 16.43
CA VAL A 330 48.57 -27.13 15.84
C VAL A 330 48.88 -27.02 14.34
N LEU A 331 47.95 -27.51 13.49
CA LEU A 331 48.15 -27.58 12.06
C LEU A 331 47.14 -26.65 11.39
N PRO A 332 47.52 -25.45 10.89
CA PRO A 332 46.69 -24.68 10.01
C PRO A 332 46.59 -25.33 8.64
N GLY A 333 45.41 -25.34 8.06
CA GLY A 333 45.12 -25.89 6.75
C GLY A 333 44.01 -25.17 6.04
N ALA A 334 43.82 -25.51 4.78
CA ALA A 334 42.66 -25.04 4.01
C ALA A 334 42.08 -26.24 3.25
N THR A 335 40.75 -26.27 3.15
CA THR A 335 40.03 -27.20 2.29
C THR A 335 39.40 -26.37 1.17
N VAL A 336 39.67 -26.76 -0.08
CA VAL A 336 39.12 -26.11 -1.28
C VAL A 336 38.25 -27.11 -2.00
N GLU A 337 37.00 -26.78 -2.24
CA GLU A 337 36.13 -27.53 -3.12
C GLU A 337 36.42 -27.13 -4.57
N ILE A 338 36.91 -28.05 -5.36
CA ILE A 338 37.26 -27.83 -6.78
C ILE A 338 36.03 -28.20 -7.62
N PRO A 339 35.38 -27.21 -8.30
CA PRO A 339 34.16 -27.46 -9.07
C PRO A 339 34.45 -28.11 -10.43
N ILE A 340 34.79 -29.38 -10.42
CA ILE A 340 35.09 -30.15 -11.67
C ILE A 340 33.79 -30.44 -12.43
N PHE A 341 32.71 -30.76 -11.72
CA PHE A 341 31.45 -31.20 -12.32
C PHE A 341 30.33 -30.15 -12.22
N ASN A 342 30.35 -29.28 -11.22
CA ASN A 342 29.29 -28.31 -10.98
C ASN A 342 29.86 -26.89 -10.77
N TRP A 343 29.79 -26.07 -11.79
CA TRP A 343 30.23 -24.66 -11.81
C TRP A 343 29.08 -23.67 -11.46
N ASN A 344 28.02 -24.18 -10.85
CA ASN A 344 26.80 -23.45 -10.58
C ASN A 344 26.10 -22.85 -11.83
N PRO A 345 26.01 -23.61 -12.97
CA PRO A 345 25.39 -23.08 -14.18
C PRO A 345 23.90 -22.79 -13.98
N GLY A 346 23.20 -23.64 -13.22
CA GLY A 346 21.76 -23.47 -12.92
C GLY A 346 21.48 -22.23 -12.08
N GLY A 347 22.25 -21.99 -11.02
CA GLY A 347 22.11 -20.80 -10.19
C GLY A 347 22.37 -19.50 -10.96
N ARG A 348 23.41 -19.51 -11.81
CA ARG A 348 23.74 -18.36 -12.66
C ARG A 348 22.66 -18.08 -13.72
N ALA A 349 22.21 -19.11 -14.44
CA ALA A 349 21.15 -18.98 -15.44
C ALA A 349 19.84 -18.48 -14.80
N ARG A 350 19.50 -18.97 -13.60
CA ARG A 350 18.35 -18.49 -12.84
C ARG A 350 18.48 -17.01 -12.48
N ALA A 351 19.62 -16.59 -11.95
CA ALA A 351 19.84 -15.19 -11.58
C ALA A 351 19.85 -14.24 -12.80
N GLU A 352 20.36 -14.70 -13.95
CA GLU A 352 20.29 -13.97 -15.23
C GLU A 352 18.83 -13.82 -15.70
N ALA A 353 18.04 -14.88 -15.57
CA ALA A 353 16.60 -14.84 -15.88
C ALA A 353 15.84 -13.91 -14.92
N GLU A 354 16.14 -13.93 -13.62
CA GLU A 354 15.55 -13.04 -12.62
C GLU A 354 15.89 -11.55 -12.92
N MET A 355 17.13 -11.26 -13.31
CA MET A 355 17.54 -9.91 -13.72
C MET A 355 16.79 -9.44 -14.97
N SER A 356 16.70 -10.30 -15.99
CA SER A 356 15.93 -10.02 -17.21
C SER A 356 14.46 -9.78 -16.90
N GLN A 357 13.86 -10.61 -16.02
CA GLN A 357 12.48 -10.44 -15.58
C GLN A 357 12.27 -9.11 -14.87
N ALA A 358 13.18 -8.68 -13.99
CA ALA A 358 13.11 -7.39 -13.31
C ALA A 358 13.17 -6.23 -14.31
N ALA A 359 14.06 -6.30 -15.31
CA ALA A 359 14.17 -5.29 -16.35
C ALA A 359 12.88 -5.17 -17.20
N PHE A 360 12.31 -6.30 -17.64
CA PHE A 360 11.04 -6.27 -18.37
C PHE A 360 9.86 -5.77 -17.53
N ARG A 361 9.82 -6.11 -16.23
CA ARG A 361 8.81 -5.57 -15.32
C ARG A 361 8.92 -4.06 -15.17
N TYR A 362 10.13 -3.51 -15.14
CA TYR A 362 10.32 -2.06 -15.10
C TYR A 362 9.79 -1.38 -16.37
N VAL A 363 10.05 -1.95 -17.56
CA VAL A 363 9.52 -1.40 -18.82
C VAL A 363 7.99 -1.47 -18.83
N ALA A 364 7.41 -2.61 -18.48
CA ALA A 364 5.96 -2.79 -18.40
C ALA A 364 5.32 -1.80 -17.42
N LEU A 365 5.92 -1.62 -16.23
CA LEU A 365 5.45 -0.66 -15.24
C LEU A 365 5.40 0.77 -15.80
N ARG A 366 6.38 1.18 -16.58
CA ARG A 366 6.39 2.52 -17.20
C ARG A 366 5.27 2.71 -18.20
N ASP A 367 5.00 1.67 -18.99
CA ASP A 367 3.88 1.68 -19.96
C ASP A 367 2.53 1.70 -19.23
N ASP A 368 2.41 0.90 -18.15
CA ASP A 368 1.22 0.86 -17.29
C ASP A 368 0.95 2.23 -16.66
N ILE A 369 1.97 2.87 -16.06
CA ILE A 369 1.84 4.21 -15.45
C ILE A 369 1.40 5.24 -16.48
N THR A 370 2.03 5.25 -17.65
CA THR A 370 1.67 6.20 -18.72
C THR A 370 0.23 6.04 -19.14
N THR A 371 -0.21 4.79 -19.31
CA THR A 371 -1.59 4.46 -19.72
C THR A 371 -2.58 4.78 -18.61
N GLU A 372 -2.29 4.39 -17.36
CA GLU A 372 -3.13 4.62 -16.18
C GLU A 372 -3.40 6.11 -15.97
N VAL A 373 -2.35 6.95 -16.03
CA VAL A 373 -2.48 8.40 -15.86
C VAL A 373 -3.29 9.03 -16.98
N ARG A 374 -3.04 8.65 -18.24
CA ARG A 374 -3.80 9.17 -19.40
C ARG A 374 -5.26 8.78 -19.33
N MET A 375 -5.55 7.51 -19.03
CA MET A 375 -6.93 7.03 -18.89
C MET A 375 -7.67 7.70 -17.75
N ALA A 376 -7.03 7.83 -16.57
CA ALA A 376 -7.64 8.48 -15.40
C ALA A 376 -7.92 9.96 -15.65
N ARG A 377 -7.03 10.66 -16.36
CA ARG A 377 -7.26 12.06 -16.77
C ARG A 377 -8.45 12.19 -17.73
N GLU A 378 -8.49 11.35 -18.75
CA GLU A 378 -9.57 11.34 -19.74
C GLU A 378 -10.93 11.07 -19.07
N GLN A 379 -10.97 10.11 -18.13
CA GLN A 379 -12.18 9.81 -17.36
C GLN A 379 -12.64 11.02 -16.54
N LEU A 380 -11.71 11.76 -15.93
CA LEU A 380 -12.05 12.97 -15.17
C LEU A 380 -12.55 14.09 -16.09
N GLU A 381 -11.91 14.31 -17.25
CA GLU A 381 -12.38 15.30 -18.23
C GLU A 381 -13.78 14.96 -18.75
N GLN A 382 -14.02 13.70 -19.11
CA GLN A 382 -15.33 13.25 -19.53
C GLN A 382 -16.39 13.45 -18.44
N ALA A 383 -16.07 13.10 -17.20
CA ALA A 383 -17.00 13.26 -16.07
C ALA A 383 -17.35 14.74 -15.83
N LEU A 384 -16.34 15.62 -15.87
CA LEU A 384 -16.52 17.09 -15.75
C LEU A 384 -17.31 17.64 -16.93
N GLY A 385 -16.96 17.23 -18.16
CA GLY A 385 -17.68 17.63 -19.38
C GLY A 385 -19.15 17.23 -19.39
N SER A 386 -19.51 16.17 -18.65
CA SER A 386 -20.89 15.76 -18.46
C SER A 386 -21.58 16.52 -17.31
N LEU A 387 -20.90 16.68 -16.15
CA LEU A 387 -21.49 17.27 -14.95
C LEU A 387 -21.82 18.76 -15.12
N VAL A 388 -20.89 19.53 -15.69
CA VAL A 388 -21.02 21.00 -15.73
C VAL A 388 -22.26 21.46 -16.55
N PRO A 389 -22.44 21.03 -17.82
CA PRO A 389 -23.66 21.40 -18.57
C PRO A 389 -24.94 20.87 -17.92
N TRP A 390 -24.86 19.66 -17.32
CA TRP A 390 -26.03 19.08 -16.68
C TRP A 390 -26.50 19.91 -15.48
N ARG A 391 -25.57 20.34 -14.63
CA ARG A 391 -25.83 21.14 -13.44
C ARG A 391 -26.25 22.58 -13.76
N GLU A 392 -25.60 23.19 -14.75
CA GLU A 392 -25.78 24.62 -15.02
C GLU A 392 -26.93 24.91 -16.03
N GLN A 393 -27.27 23.96 -16.88
CA GLN A 393 -28.26 24.18 -17.94
C GLN A 393 -29.44 23.22 -17.85
N VAL A 394 -29.22 21.90 -17.79
CA VAL A 394 -30.30 20.90 -17.89
C VAL A 394 -31.21 20.93 -16.67
N LEU A 395 -30.65 20.90 -15.45
CA LEU A 395 -31.44 20.91 -14.22
C LEU A 395 -32.31 22.16 -14.08
N PRO A 396 -31.80 23.40 -14.22
CA PRO A 396 -32.65 24.60 -14.11
C PRO A 396 -33.79 24.66 -15.11
N LEU A 397 -33.55 24.16 -16.37
CA LEU A 397 -34.60 24.13 -17.38
C LEU A 397 -35.72 23.13 -17.03
N LEU A 398 -35.37 21.97 -16.54
CA LEU A 398 -36.35 20.93 -16.16
C LEU A 398 -37.13 21.33 -14.92
N ASP A 399 -36.52 21.99 -13.95
CA ASP A 399 -37.22 22.52 -12.75
C ASP A 399 -38.16 23.65 -13.09
N ALA A 400 -37.79 24.55 -14.03
CA ALA A 400 -38.67 25.56 -14.56
C ALA A 400 -39.88 24.95 -15.28
N ASN A 401 -39.68 23.87 -16.05
CA ASN A 401 -40.75 23.15 -16.71
C ASN A 401 -41.76 22.54 -15.72
N VAL A 402 -41.28 21.89 -14.65
CA VAL A 402 -42.14 21.36 -13.59
C VAL A 402 -42.97 22.46 -12.94
N THR A 403 -42.33 23.60 -12.60
CA THR A 403 -43.01 24.73 -11.99
C THR A 403 -44.11 25.29 -12.89
N SER A 404 -43.85 25.38 -14.20
CA SER A 404 -44.82 25.87 -15.20
C SER A 404 -45.97 24.88 -15.38
N ALA A 405 -45.67 23.58 -15.49
CA ALA A 405 -46.67 22.53 -15.65
C ALA A 405 -47.61 22.44 -14.43
N MET A 406 -47.05 22.55 -13.21
CA MET A 406 -47.84 22.55 -11.96
C MET A 406 -48.79 23.72 -11.90
N LYS A 407 -48.32 24.94 -12.19
CA LYS A 407 -49.17 26.15 -12.22
C LYS A 407 -50.31 26.07 -13.28
N ALA A 408 -49.98 25.57 -14.46
CA ALA A 408 -50.98 25.38 -15.53
C ALA A 408 -52.03 24.34 -15.14
N TYR A 409 -51.62 23.26 -14.52
CA TYR A 409 -52.50 22.20 -14.02
C TYR A 409 -53.40 22.72 -12.87
N GLU A 410 -52.85 23.46 -11.90
CA GLU A 410 -53.63 24.09 -10.84
C GLU A 410 -54.69 25.05 -11.36
N GLY A 411 -54.38 25.80 -12.45
CA GLY A 411 -55.29 26.68 -13.12
C GLY A 411 -56.29 25.98 -14.07
N GLY A 412 -56.24 24.69 -14.19
CA GLY A 412 -57.13 23.89 -15.11
C GLY A 412 -56.78 23.99 -16.59
N ASN A 413 -55.65 24.61 -16.94
CA ASN A 413 -55.25 24.87 -18.33
C ASN A 413 -54.48 23.73 -18.97
N GLU A 414 -53.96 22.77 -18.15
CA GLU A 414 -53.13 21.64 -18.60
C GLU A 414 -53.57 20.33 -17.97
N THR A 415 -53.14 19.22 -18.58
CA THR A 415 -53.49 17.86 -18.18
C THR A 415 -52.56 17.35 -17.09
N TYR A 416 -53.06 16.42 -16.28
CA TYR A 416 -52.22 15.68 -15.31
C TYR A 416 -51.01 14.98 -15.98
N LEU A 417 -51.16 14.53 -17.22
CA LEU A 417 -50.07 13.84 -17.96
C LEU A 417 -48.83 14.73 -18.11
N LEU A 418 -49.03 16.04 -18.39
CA LEU A 418 -47.93 16.99 -18.52
C LEU A 418 -47.19 17.17 -17.18
N VAL A 419 -47.92 17.25 -16.06
CA VAL A 419 -47.32 17.31 -14.71
C VAL A 419 -46.54 16.02 -14.39
N LEU A 420 -47.16 14.88 -14.67
CA LEU A 420 -46.52 13.57 -14.44
C LEU A 420 -45.20 13.45 -15.21
N GLU A 421 -45.24 13.77 -16.52
CA GLU A 421 -44.05 13.62 -17.38
C GLU A 421 -42.94 14.62 -17.02
N SER A 422 -43.26 15.90 -16.85
CA SER A 422 -42.29 16.93 -16.46
C SER A 422 -41.66 16.63 -15.08
N THR A 423 -42.47 16.20 -14.10
CA THR A 423 -41.99 15.82 -12.76
C THR A 423 -41.03 14.62 -12.83
N ARG A 424 -41.40 13.56 -13.54
CA ARG A 424 -40.51 12.39 -13.70
C ARG A 424 -39.19 12.77 -14.36
N ARG A 425 -39.24 13.57 -15.45
CA ARG A 425 -38.02 14.02 -16.14
C ARG A 425 -37.09 14.84 -15.23
N SER A 426 -37.64 15.77 -14.45
CA SER A 426 -36.82 16.55 -13.49
C SER A 426 -36.23 15.66 -12.41
N GLN A 427 -37.00 14.70 -11.85
CA GLN A 427 -36.52 13.77 -10.84
C GLN A 427 -35.40 12.84 -11.37
N ASP A 428 -35.57 12.28 -12.58
CA ASP A 428 -34.56 11.45 -13.23
C ASP A 428 -33.29 12.27 -13.54
N ALA A 429 -33.45 13.53 -13.95
CA ALA A 429 -32.35 14.44 -14.19
C ALA A 429 -31.57 14.76 -12.89
N ALA A 430 -32.28 15.00 -11.79
CA ALA A 430 -31.66 15.27 -10.49
C ALA A 430 -30.88 14.05 -9.97
N LEU A 431 -31.43 12.85 -10.13
CA LEU A 431 -30.72 11.60 -9.80
C LEU A 431 -29.50 11.39 -10.71
N ARG A 432 -29.62 11.67 -12.00
CA ARG A 432 -28.50 11.60 -12.94
C ARG A 432 -27.40 12.58 -12.59
N ALA A 433 -27.72 13.80 -12.14
CA ALA A 433 -26.74 14.76 -11.68
C ALA A 433 -25.94 14.25 -10.47
N LEU A 434 -26.59 13.57 -9.51
CA LEU A 434 -25.88 12.91 -8.40
C LEU A 434 -24.95 11.80 -8.86
N ASP A 435 -25.36 11.02 -9.90
CA ASP A 435 -24.50 10.00 -10.46
C ASP A 435 -23.27 10.63 -11.15
N LEU A 436 -23.44 11.73 -11.88
CA LEU A 436 -22.34 12.47 -12.49
C LEU A 436 -21.40 13.09 -11.43
N GLU A 437 -21.93 13.59 -10.31
CA GLU A 437 -21.10 14.02 -9.17
C GLU A 437 -20.25 12.86 -8.60
N ALA A 438 -20.83 11.68 -8.47
CA ALA A 438 -20.13 10.49 -8.05
C ALA A 438 -19.03 10.10 -9.05
N ASP A 439 -19.28 10.22 -10.36
CA ASP A 439 -18.31 9.92 -11.40
C ASP A 439 -17.08 10.86 -11.32
N VAL A 440 -17.30 12.18 -11.12
CA VAL A 440 -16.21 13.14 -10.93
C VAL A 440 -15.37 12.82 -9.69
N LEU A 441 -16.01 12.53 -8.56
CA LEU A 441 -15.29 12.20 -7.31
C LEU A 441 -14.46 10.92 -7.45
N ARG A 442 -15.03 9.89 -8.11
CA ARG A 442 -14.33 8.63 -8.38
C ARG A 442 -13.15 8.84 -9.33
N ALA A 443 -13.36 9.54 -10.44
CA ALA A 443 -12.32 9.82 -11.41
C ALA A 443 -11.17 10.63 -10.79
N ARG A 444 -11.48 11.60 -9.92
CA ARG A 444 -10.46 12.38 -9.19
C ARG A 444 -9.64 11.52 -8.25
N ALA A 445 -10.27 10.65 -7.46
CA ALA A 445 -9.56 9.73 -6.56
C ALA A 445 -8.64 8.75 -7.32
N VAL A 446 -9.10 8.28 -8.48
CA VAL A 446 -8.31 7.40 -9.36
C VAL A 446 -7.13 8.16 -9.97
N LEU A 447 -7.32 9.41 -10.43
CA LEU A 447 -6.26 10.23 -10.99
C LEU A 447 -5.17 10.55 -9.95
N GLU A 448 -5.56 10.94 -8.73
CA GLU A 448 -4.62 11.21 -7.65
C GLU A 448 -3.76 9.97 -7.33
N ARG A 449 -4.37 8.79 -7.33
CA ARG A 449 -3.64 7.52 -7.15
C ARG A 449 -2.70 7.24 -8.32
N ALA A 450 -3.16 7.44 -9.56
CA ALA A 450 -2.36 7.21 -10.76
C ALA A 450 -1.11 8.11 -10.81
N VAL A 451 -1.23 9.36 -10.33
CA VAL A 451 -0.10 10.29 -10.22
C VAL A 451 0.78 10.02 -9.00
N GLY A 452 0.26 9.31 -7.98
CA GLY A 452 1.02 8.97 -6.78
C GLY A 452 1.13 10.10 -5.75
N ARG A 453 0.37 11.17 -5.90
CA ARG A 453 0.29 12.28 -4.96
C ARG A 453 -1.06 12.99 -5.02
N ARG A 454 -1.40 13.71 -3.97
CA ARG A 454 -2.56 14.60 -3.96
C ARG A 454 -2.41 15.67 -5.05
N GLN A 455 -3.47 15.90 -5.83
CA GLN A 455 -3.58 17.05 -6.72
C GLN A 455 -4.17 18.21 -5.91
N THR A 456 -3.41 19.28 -5.77
CA THR A 456 -3.84 20.52 -5.06
C THR A 456 -4.62 21.42 -6.00
#